data_bde7514bd059d77e2215eb5a9334936f
#
_entry.id   bde7514bd059d77e2215eb5a9334936f
#
_cell.length_a   1.000
_cell.length_b   1.000
_cell.length_c   1.000
_cell.angle_alpha   90.00
_cell.angle_beta   90.00
_cell.angle_gamma   90.00
#
_symmetry.space_group_name_H-M   'P 1'
#
loop_
_entity.id
_entity.type
_entity.pdbx_description
1 polymer ?
#
loop_
_entity_poly.entity_id
_entity_poly.type
_entity_poly.pdbx_seq_one_letter_code
_entity_poly.pdbx_strand_id
1 'polypeptide(L)'
;MVAFFLIELKTVNRKGEKLKVIEISKRNLIVSVILAVVVTTSILVINNLPRHTEQSEIPLFDEERLASNIAVLAVEKVFQVNYQEGKNVWLERICENSTSAGCEIFTVGADRLWEKYVDEKSVVTATAQAVQKMADNDTEQVWEVSIDLSTPLPGSNKTHDTAYVVVMKTENGWKFDRFLMQAEIETIMNRQSSSSSPAEEGHK
;
A
#
# COMPACT_ATOMS: atom_id res chain seq x y z
N MET A 1 22.32 22.99 -41.04
CA MET A 1 21.35 23.40 -42.10
C MET A 1 19.96 23.11 -41.54
N VAL A 2 19.31 24.11 -40.91
CA VAL A 2 18.01 23.95 -40.24
C VAL A 2 16.98 24.65 -41.12
N ALA A 3 16.05 23.86 -41.68
CA ALA A 3 15.01 24.34 -42.57
C ALA A 3 13.98 25.19 -41.81
N PHE A 4 13.74 26.39 -42.32
CA PHE A 4 12.69 27.30 -41.84
C PHE A 4 11.33 26.83 -42.38
N PHE A 5 10.42 26.42 -41.50
CA PHE A 5 9.01 26.33 -41.85
C PHE A 5 8.31 27.61 -41.41
N LEU A 6 7.97 28.45 -42.40
CA LEU A 6 7.05 29.57 -42.29
C LEU A 6 5.62 29.02 -42.44
N ILE A 7 4.86 28.97 -41.35
CA ILE A 7 3.42 28.70 -41.42
C ILE A 7 2.72 30.05 -41.64
N GLU A 8 2.32 30.29 -42.89
CA GLU A 8 1.49 31.43 -43.26
C GLU A 8 0.01 31.06 -43.06
N LEU A 9 -0.56 31.48 -41.93
CA LEU A 9 -1.99 31.39 -41.69
C LEU A 9 -2.70 32.59 -42.36
N LYS A 10 -3.19 32.41 -43.57
CA LYS A 10 -3.97 33.38 -44.27
C LYS A 10 -5.45 33.21 -43.97
N THR A 11 -5.95 33.91 -42.93
CA THR A 11 -7.39 34.01 -42.68
C THR A 11 -7.95 35.22 -43.46
N VAL A 12 -8.80 34.94 -44.45
CA VAL A 12 -9.52 35.99 -45.18
C VAL A 12 -10.78 36.35 -44.42
N ASN A 13 -10.82 37.56 -43.87
CA ASN A 13 -12.03 38.11 -43.26
C ASN A 13 -12.75 39.02 -44.29
N ARG A 14 -14.05 38.81 -44.49
CA ARG A 14 -14.94 39.42 -45.50
C ARG A 14 -15.30 40.90 -45.27
N LYS A 15 -14.69 41.57 -44.33
CA LYS A 15 -14.89 43.01 -44.07
C LYS A 15 -13.55 43.71 -43.96
N GLY A 16 -13.06 44.23 -45.05
CA GLY A 16 -11.98 45.17 -45.33
C GLY A 16 -11.20 45.87 -44.21
N GLU A 17 -11.06 45.30 -43.05
CA GLU A 17 -10.23 45.82 -41.95
C GLU A 17 -8.81 45.31 -42.13
N LYS A 18 -7.85 46.23 -42.12
CA LYS A 18 -6.42 45.92 -42.13
C LYS A 18 -6.02 45.15 -40.88
N LEU A 19 -5.75 43.85 -41.07
CA LEU A 19 -5.19 43.02 -39.99
C LEU A 19 -3.83 43.58 -39.52
N LYS A 20 -3.74 43.95 -38.26
CA LYS A 20 -2.45 44.23 -37.62
C LYS A 20 -1.65 42.93 -37.55
N VAL A 21 -0.54 42.86 -38.27
CA VAL A 21 0.43 41.78 -38.16
C VAL A 21 1.08 41.90 -36.76
N ILE A 22 0.81 40.93 -35.90
CA ILE A 22 1.46 40.85 -34.59
C ILE A 22 2.80 40.12 -34.80
N GLU A 23 3.90 40.87 -34.81
CA GLU A 23 5.24 40.26 -34.80
C GLU A 23 5.47 39.57 -33.45
N ILE A 24 5.28 38.25 -33.41
CA ILE A 24 5.64 37.45 -32.23
C ILE A 24 7.14 37.22 -32.26
N SER A 25 7.85 37.79 -31.30
CA SER A 25 9.28 37.56 -31.15
C SER A 25 9.56 36.04 -30.99
N LYS A 26 10.54 35.52 -31.75
CA LYS A 26 10.95 34.09 -31.72
C LYS A 26 11.13 33.58 -30.30
N ARG A 27 11.59 34.42 -29.38
CA ARG A 27 11.77 34.11 -27.95
C ARG A 27 10.45 33.84 -27.23
N ASN A 28 9.39 34.61 -27.55
CA ASN A 28 8.06 34.44 -26.94
C ASN A 28 7.35 33.19 -27.50
N LEU A 29 7.59 32.84 -28.75
CA LEU A 29 7.06 31.63 -29.38
C LEU A 29 7.67 30.37 -28.74
N ILE A 30 8.99 30.35 -28.52
CA ILE A 30 9.66 29.23 -27.84
C ILE A 30 9.15 29.07 -26.40
N VAL A 31 8.98 30.17 -25.65
CA VAL A 31 8.47 30.14 -24.29
C VAL A 31 7.04 29.60 -24.25
N SER A 32 6.18 30.02 -25.19
CA SER A 32 4.80 29.49 -25.30
C SER A 32 4.75 28.00 -25.61
N VAL A 33 5.62 27.50 -26.49
CA VAL A 33 5.67 26.06 -26.79
C VAL A 33 6.14 25.25 -25.59
N ILE A 34 7.18 25.71 -24.88
CA ILE A 34 7.66 25.05 -23.67
C ILE A 34 6.57 25.02 -22.60
N LEU A 35 5.86 26.14 -22.39
CA LEU A 35 4.77 26.20 -21.42
C LEU A 35 3.64 25.24 -21.78
N ALA A 36 3.25 25.14 -23.06
CA ALA A 36 2.22 24.22 -23.51
C ALA A 36 2.62 22.75 -23.30
N VAL A 37 3.90 22.39 -23.55
CA VAL A 37 4.41 21.04 -23.31
C VAL A 37 4.41 20.69 -21.80
N VAL A 38 4.81 21.63 -20.95
CA VAL A 38 4.81 21.42 -19.50
C VAL A 38 3.38 21.21 -18.98
N VAL A 39 2.41 22.00 -19.43
CA VAL A 39 1.01 21.87 -19.04
C VAL A 39 0.42 20.54 -19.50
N THR A 40 0.67 20.15 -20.75
CA THR A 40 0.14 18.87 -21.28
C THR A 40 0.76 17.65 -20.62
N THR A 41 2.06 17.67 -20.33
CA THR A 41 2.71 16.58 -19.59
C THR A 41 2.22 16.49 -18.14
N SER A 42 1.99 17.62 -17.47
CA SER A 42 1.43 17.63 -16.13
C SER A 42 0.01 17.03 -16.07
N ILE A 43 -0.84 17.34 -17.05
CA ILE A 43 -2.20 16.77 -17.15
C ILE A 43 -2.15 15.26 -17.43
N LEU A 44 -1.23 14.80 -18.28
CA LEU A 44 -1.05 13.38 -18.57
C LEU A 44 -0.54 12.60 -17.35
N VAL A 45 0.37 13.17 -16.58
CA VAL A 45 0.86 12.55 -15.34
C VAL A 45 -0.26 12.44 -14.29
N ILE A 46 -1.07 13.49 -14.10
CA ILE A 46 -2.18 13.48 -13.15
C ILE A 46 -3.27 12.47 -13.57
N ASN A 47 -3.54 12.31 -14.86
CA ASN A 47 -4.55 11.36 -15.34
C ASN A 47 -4.06 9.90 -15.38
N ASN A 48 -2.74 9.67 -15.37
CA ASN A 48 -2.14 8.33 -15.34
C ASN A 48 -1.60 7.94 -13.97
N LEU A 49 -1.69 8.81 -12.95
CA LEU A 49 -1.51 8.36 -11.58
C LEU A 49 -2.57 7.28 -11.32
N PRO A 50 -2.15 6.07 -10.85
CA PRO A 50 -3.12 5.08 -10.41
C PRO A 50 -4.04 5.80 -9.42
N ARG A 51 -5.29 5.98 -9.80
CA ARG A 51 -6.31 6.41 -8.85
C ARG A 51 -6.29 5.30 -7.80
N HIS A 52 -5.70 5.57 -6.65
CA HIS A 52 -6.09 4.83 -5.47
C HIS A 52 -7.61 4.86 -5.50
N THR A 53 -8.21 3.74 -5.78
CA THR A 53 -9.64 3.55 -5.58
C THR A 53 -9.83 4.00 -4.14
N GLU A 54 -10.52 5.12 -3.93
CA GLU A 54 -11.02 5.48 -2.61
C GLU A 54 -11.91 4.30 -2.23
N GLN A 55 -11.28 3.32 -1.59
CA GLN A 55 -11.96 2.24 -0.93
C GLN A 55 -12.82 2.98 0.08
N SER A 56 -14.13 2.95 -0.14
CA SER A 56 -15.13 3.57 0.72
C SER A 56 -14.75 3.18 2.15
N GLU A 57 -14.09 4.10 2.86
CA GLU A 57 -13.74 3.89 4.26
C GLU A 57 -15.05 3.76 5.00
N ILE A 58 -15.45 2.52 5.26
CA ILE A 58 -16.53 2.25 6.21
C ILE A 58 -16.01 2.85 7.52
N PRO A 59 -16.75 3.77 8.15
CA PRO A 59 -16.31 4.38 9.40
C PRO A 59 -16.17 3.26 10.44
N LEU A 60 -14.94 2.81 10.65
CA LEU A 60 -14.59 1.85 11.68
C LEU A 60 -14.84 2.50 13.05
N PHE A 61 -15.43 1.76 13.97
CA PHE A 61 -15.48 2.18 15.36
C PHE A 61 -14.05 2.42 15.86
N ASP A 62 -13.86 3.32 16.82
CA ASP A 62 -12.52 3.69 17.31
C ASP A 62 -11.69 2.47 17.74
N GLU A 63 -12.31 1.46 18.34
CA GLU A 63 -11.67 0.20 18.75
C GLU A 63 -11.16 -0.61 17.54
N GLU A 64 -11.95 -0.73 16.48
CA GLU A 64 -11.56 -1.43 15.26
C GLU A 64 -10.41 -0.72 14.55
N ARG A 65 -10.45 0.60 14.52
CA ARG A 65 -9.37 1.41 13.94
C ARG A 65 -8.06 1.23 14.72
N LEU A 66 -8.12 1.18 16.04
CA LEU A 66 -6.94 0.91 16.87
C LEU A 66 -6.38 -0.49 16.61
N ALA A 67 -7.23 -1.51 16.56
CA ALA A 67 -6.84 -2.88 16.29
C ALA A 67 -6.23 -3.04 14.88
N SER A 68 -6.87 -2.46 13.86
CA SER A 68 -6.36 -2.50 12.48
C SER A 68 -5.01 -1.80 12.35
N ASN A 69 -4.81 -0.67 13.02
CA ASN A 69 -3.54 0.03 13.02
C ASN A 69 -2.41 -0.81 13.66
N ILE A 70 -2.71 -1.54 14.73
CA ILE A 70 -1.74 -2.47 15.33
C ILE A 70 -1.41 -3.62 14.38
N ALA A 71 -2.40 -4.17 13.67
CA ALA A 71 -2.17 -5.21 12.67
C ALA A 71 -1.25 -4.74 11.54
N VAL A 72 -1.50 -3.54 10.98
CA VAL A 72 -0.66 -2.91 9.96
C VAL A 72 0.75 -2.68 10.48
N LEU A 73 0.88 -2.04 11.65
CA LEU A 73 2.17 -1.72 12.27
C LEU A 73 3.01 -2.99 12.54
N ALA A 74 2.36 -4.07 12.99
CA ALA A 74 3.04 -5.34 13.23
C ALA A 74 3.63 -5.92 11.95
N VAL A 75 2.86 -5.93 10.86
CA VAL A 75 3.32 -6.37 9.55
C VAL A 75 4.52 -5.55 9.09
N GLU A 76 4.41 -4.23 9.12
CA GLU A 76 5.53 -3.35 8.72
C GLU A 76 6.78 -3.62 9.55
N LYS A 77 6.67 -3.73 10.88
CA LYS A 77 7.81 -3.97 11.76
C LYS A 77 8.46 -5.34 11.55
N VAL A 78 7.68 -6.37 11.28
CA VAL A 78 8.20 -7.73 11.02
C VAL A 78 8.94 -7.78 9.69
N PHE A 79 8.37 -7.20 8.63
CA PHE A 79 8.90 -7.27 7.26
C PHE A 79 9.89 -6.16 6.93
N GLN A 80 9.99 -5.12 7.75
CA GLN A 80 11.04 -4.12 7.63
C GLN A 80 12.36 -4.67 8.19
N VAL A 81 13.30 -4.98 7.31
CA VAL A 81 14.57 -5.60 7.65
C VAL A 81 15.73 -4.75 7.15
N ASN A 82 16.73 -4.55 8.01
CA ASN A 82 18.03 -4.07 7.63
C ASN A 82 19.08 -4.93 8.36
N TYR A 83 19.74 -5.82 7.64
CA TYR A 83 20.72 -6.75 8.23
C TYR A 83 21.84 -6.05 9.01
N GLN A 84 22.12 -4.76 8.73
CA GLN A 84 23.16 -3.97 9.40
C GLN A 84 22.75 -3.49 10.80
N GLU A 85 21.45 -3.39 11.08
CA GLU A 85 20.94 -2.96 12.40
C GLU A 85 21.13 -4.03 13.47
N GLY A 86 21.22 -5.29 13.07
CA GLY A 86 21.35 -6.43 13.97
C GLY A 86 20.02 -7.01 14.43
N LYS A 87 20.03 -8.32 14.72
CA LYS A 87 18.85 -9.10 15.12
C LYS A 87 18.11 -8.50 16.32
N ASN A 88 18.86 -8.06 17.33
CA ASN A 88 18.25 -7.57 18.57
C ASN A 88 17.42 -6.31 18.35
N VAL A 89 17.88 -5.39 17.51
CA VAL A 89 17.13 -4.17 17.16
C VAL A 89 15.84 -4.52 16.41
N TRP A 90 15.91 -5.46 15.47
CA TRP A 90 14.74 -5.96 14.75
C TRP A 90 13.74 -6.62 15.71
N LEU A 91 14.17 -7.49 16.62
CA LEU A 91 13.31 -8.13 17.62
C LEU A 91 12.69 -7.13 18.60
N GLU A 92 13.46 -6.18 19.11
CA GLU A 92 12.97 -5.14 20.03
C GLU A 92 11.83 -4.36 19.37
N ARG A 93 11.99 -3.99 18.10
CA ARG A 93 10.98 -3.26 17.30
C ARG A 93 9.68 -4.07 17.13
N ILE A 94 9.75 -5.40 16.96
CA ILE A 94 8.57 -6.27 16.90
C ILE A 94 7.92 -6.40 18.28
N CYS A 95 8.72 -6.67 19.30
CA CYS A 95 8.24 -6.96 20.65
C CYS A 95 7.56 -5.76 21.34
N GLU A 96 7.94 -4.54 20.98
CA GLU A 96 7.37 -3.30 21.55
C GLU A 96 5.84 -3.24 21.48
N ASN A 97 5.27 -3.74 20.37
CA ASN A 97 3.82 -3.72 20.13
C ASN A 97 3.17 -5.11 20.14
N SER A 98 3.90 -6.12 20.60
CA SER A 98 3.43 -7.51 20.68
C SER A 98 2.93 -7.85 22.09
N THR A 99 2.11 -8.90 22.18
CA THR A 99 1.87 -9.61 23.43
C THR A 99 3.15 -10.32 23.87
N SER A 100 3.24 -10.76 25.12
CA SER A 100 4.38 -11.56 25.58
C SER A 100 4.53 -12.86 24.77
N ALA A 101 3.41 -13.51 24.45
CA ALA A 101 3.38 -14.73 23.64
C ALA A 101 3.84 -14.44 22.20
N GLY A 102 3.36 -13.36 21.59
CA GLY A 102 3.76 -12.95 20.25
C GLY A 102 5.25 -12.64 20.15
N CYS A 103 5.80 -11.92 21.12
CA CYS A 103 7.24 -11.65 21.20
C CYS A 103 8.06 -12.95 21.33
N GLU A 104 7.62 -13.90 22.15
CA GLU A 104 8.30 -15.19 22.35
C GLU A 104 8.35 -16.01 21.05
N ILE A 105 7.26 -16.07 20.28
CA ILE A 105 7.20 -16.77 18.99
C ILE A 105 8.31 -16.26 18.04
N PHE A 106 8.46 -14.94 17.93
CA PHE A 106 9.52 -14.37 17.09
C PHE A 106 10.90 -14.61 17.64
N THR A 107 11.08 -14.51 18.95
CA THR A 107 12.37 -14.71 19.60
C THR A 107 12.90 -16.13 19.36
N VAL A 108 12.05 -17.15 19.45
CA VAL A 108 12.41 -18.55 19.20
C VAL A 108 12.85 -18.79 17.74
N GLY A 109 12.19 -18.14 16.79
CA GLY A 109 12.50 -18.32 15.35
C GLY A 109 13.58 -17.38 14.80
N ALA A 110 13.97 -16.38 15.56
CA ALA A 110 14.75 -15.25 15.10
C ALA A 110 16.12 -15.61 14.54
N ASP A 111 16.85 -16.49 15.16
CA ASP A 111 18.23 -16.82 14.76
C ASP A 111 18.27 -17.34 13.33
N ARG A 112 17.46 -18.35 13.06
CA ARG A 112 17.41 -19.00 11.75
C ARG A 112 16.94 -18.05 10.64
N LEU A 113 16.02 -17.14 10.96
CA LEU A 113 15.52 -16.17 9.99
C LEU A 113 16.55 -15.07 9.76
N TRP A 114 17.21 -14.61 10.83
CA TRP A 114 18.20 -13.55 10.74
C TRP A 114 19.46 -13.98 9.97
N GLU A 115 19.92 -15.24 10.11
CA GLU A 115 21.01 -15.77 9.32
C GLU A 115 20.77 -15.57 7.81
N LYS A 116 19.56 -15.87 7.33
CA LYS A 116 19.21 -15.65 5.92
C LYS A 116 19.27 -14.18 5.51
N TYR A 117 18.81 -13.27 6.38
CA TYR A 117 18.89 -11.84 6.10
C TYR A 117 20.33 -11.34 6.03
N VAL A 118 21.21 -11.88 6.86
CA VAL A 118 22.64 -11.55 6.83
C VAL A 118 23.33 -12.12 5.59
N ASP A 119 23.07 -13.38 5.24
CA ASP A 119 23.66 -14.07 4.10
C ASP A 119 23.30 -13.36 2.78
N GLU A 120 22.05 -12.91 2.63
CA GLU A 120 21.58 -12.21 1.45
C GLU A 120 21.76 -10.68 1.54
N LYS A 121 22.31 -10.16 2.65
CA LYS A 121 22.49 -8.72 2.91
C LYS A 121 21.19 -7.95 2.71
N SER A 122 20.10 -8.48 3.25
CA SER A 122 18.75 -7.99 2.99
C SER A 122 18.52 -6.60 3.61
N VAL A 123 18.08 -5.66 2.77
CA VAL A 123 17.54 -4.36 3.18
C VAL A 123 16.16 -4.23 2.54
N VAL A 124 15.12 -4.37 3.34
CA VAL A 124 13.73 -4.39 2.89
C VAL A 124 12.95 -3.32 3.67
N THR A 125 12.23 -2.49 2.96
CA THR A 125 11.17 -1.65 3.54
C THR A 125 9.83 -2.27 3.23
N ALA A 126 8.91 -2.25 4.19
CA ALA A 126 7.56 -2.74 4.06
C ALA A 126 6.58 -1.60 4.26
N THR A 127 5.54 -1.57 3.42
CA THR A 127 4.32 -0.80 3.65
C THR A 127 3.16 -1.75 3.69
N ALA A 128 2.20 -1.49 4.58
CA ALA A 128 1.08 -2.40 4.78
C ALA A 128 -0.24 -1.63 4.87
N GLN A 129 -1.34 -2.32 4.52
CA GLN A 129 -2.68 -1.77 4.60
C GLN A 129 -3.67 -2.83 5.07
N ALA A 130 -4.50 -2.50 6.06
CA ALA A 130 -5.61 -3.37 6.45
C ALA A 130 -6.64 -3.45 5.31
N VAL A 131 -6.99 -4.68 4.91
CA VAL A 131 -7.95 -4.95 3.85
C VAL A 131 -9.33 -5.15 4.44
N GLN A 132 -9.46 -6.09 5.38
CA GLN A 132 -10.71 -6.39 6.06
C GLN A 132 -10.50 -7.09 7.40
N LYS A 133 -11.51 -6.99 8.26
CA LYS A 133 -11.60 -7.79 9.48
C LYS A 133 -12.19 -9.16 9.16
N MET A 134 -11.44 -10.23 9.45
CA MET A 134 -11.82 -11.61 9.13
C MET A 134 -12.62 -12.28 10.24
N ALA A 135 -12.30 -11.97 11.50
CA ALA A 135 -13.01 -12.47 12.66
C ALA A 135 -12.81 -11.52 13.83
N ASP A 136 -13.72 -11.57 14.80
CA ASP A 136 -13.60 -10.85 16.05
C ASP A 136 -14.32 -11.56 17.20
N ASN A 137 -13.85 -11.26 18.39
CA ASN A 137 -14.53 -11.47 19.65
C ASN A 137 -14.13 -10.33 20.61
N ASP A 138 -14.57 -10.39 21.87
CA ASP A 138 -14.37 -9.32 22.85
C ASP A 138 -12.89 -8.97 23.10
N THR A 139 -11.98 -9.91 22.86
CA THR A 139 -10.55 -9.77 23.21
C THR A 139 -9.61 -10.00 22.02
N GLU A 140 -10.10 -10.47 20.89
CA GLU A 140 -9.27 -10.85 19.75
C GLU A 140 -9.91 -10.37 18.45
N GLN A 141 -9.11 -9.85 17.55
CA GLN A 141 -9.50 -9.56 16.17
C GLN A 141 -8.49 -10.16 15.20
N VAL A 142 -9.00 -10.64 14.06
CA VAL A 142 -8.19 -11.14 12.94
C VAL A 142 -8.33 -10.20 11.76
N TRP A 143 -7.22 -9.73 11.26
CA TRP A 143 -7.16 -8.80 10.14
C TRP A 143 -6.43 -9.39 8.95
N GLU A 144 -6.99 -9.23 7.77
CA GLU A 144 -6.28 -9.40 6.51
C GLU A 144 -5.55 -8.10 6.19
N VAL A 145 -4.23 -8.21 5.96
CA VAL A 145 -3.34 -7.07 5.71
C VAL A 145 -2.56 -7.32 4.43
N SER A 146 -2.67 -6.44 3.45
CA SER A 146 -1.82 -6.45 2.26
C SER A 146 -0.46 -5.86 2.57
N ILE A 147 0.57 -6.36 1.91
CA ILE A 147 1.97 -5.98 2.14
C ILE A 147 2.63 -5.68 0.81
N ASP A 148 3.30 -4.54 0.73
CA ASP A 148 4.20 -4.18 -0.35
C ASP A 148 5.63 -4.06 0.17
N LEU A 149 6.55 -4.78 -0.45
CA LEU A 149 7.97 -4.83 -0.10
C LEU A 149 8.80 -4.13 -1.17
N SER A 150 9.80 -3.37 -0.74
CA SER A 150 10.75 -2.73 -1.68
C SER A 150 11.57 -3.72 -2.49
N THR A 151 11.85 -4.89 -1.90
CA THR A 151 12.55 -6.03 -2.53
C THR A 151 12.00 -7.33 -1.96
N PRO A 152 12.08 -8.47 -2.70
CA PRO A 152 11.66 -9.76 -2.17
C PRO A 152 12.42 -10.16 -0.91
N LEU A 153 11.77 -10.91 -0.02
CA LEU A 153 12.42 -11.53 1.13
C LEU A 153 13.28 -12.74 0.68
N PRO A 154 14.29 -13.13 1.47
CA PRO A 154 15.09 -14.33 1.24
C PRO A 154 14.26 -15.57 0.95
N GLY A 155 14.53 -16.20 -0.20
CA GLY A 155 13.79 -17.38 -0.65
C GLY A 155 12.44 -17.11 -1.29
N SER A 156 12.05 -15.84 -1.49
CA SER A 156 10.84 -15.42 -2.21
C SER A 156 11.21 -14.65 -3.49
N ASN A 157 10.26 -14.59 -4.43
CA ASN A 157 10.32 -13.71 -5.60
C ASN A 157 9.20 -12.67 -5.60
N LYS A 158 8.42 -12.58 -4.51
CA LYS A 158 7.27 -11.70 -4.40
C LYS A 158 7.64 -10.41 -3.68
N THR A 159 7.14 -9.30 -4.19
CA THR A 159 7.17 -7.98 -3.53
C THR A 159 5.80 -7.55 -3.02
N HIS A 160 4.76 -8.35 -3.31
CA HIS A 160 3.40 -8.14 -2.82
C HIS A 160 2.88 -9.45 -2.24
N ASP A 161 2.30 -9.39 -1.04
CA ASP A 161 1.74 -10.57 -0.36
C ASP A 161 0.61 -10.14 0.59
N THR A 162 -0.01 -11.11 1.26
CA THR A 162 -1.07 -10.91 2.25
C THR A 162 -0.69 -11.63 3.54
N ALA A 163 -0.84 -10.94 4.66
CA ALA A 163 -0.73 -11.53 6.00
C ALA A 163 -2.09 -11.55 6.71
N TYR A 164 -2.31 -12.58 7.50
CA TYR A 164 -3.46 -12.68 8.39
C TYR A 164 -2.98 -12.54 9.83
N VAL A 165 -3.38 -11.46 10.45
CA VAL A 165 -2.80 -10.95 11.70
C VAL A 165 -3.80 -11.07 12.84
N VAL A 166 -3.39 -11.69 13.92
CA VAL A 166 -4.15 -11.72 15.18
C VAL A 166 -3.67 -10.59 16.06
N VAL A 167 -4.60 -9.76 16.50
CA VAL A 167 -4.36 -8.73 17.52
C VAL A 167 -5.24 -9.00 18.73
N MET A 168 -4.68 -8.82 19.92
CA MET A 168 -5.37 -9.07 21.19
C MET A 168 -5.51 -7.78 22.00
N LYS A 169 -6.67 -7.62 22.62
CA LYS A 169 -6.94 -6.54 23.57
C LYS A 169 -6.32 -6.88 24.93
N THR A 170 -5.46 -6.01 25.40
CA THR A 170 -4.80 -6.12 26.70
C THR A 170 -5.19 -4.93 27.59
N GLU A 171 -4.75 -4.91 28.84
CA GLU A 171 -4.93 -3.75 29.74
C GLU A 171 -4.29 -2.46 29.18
N ASN A 172 -3.25 -2.61 28.34
CA ASN A 172 -2.51 -1.51 27.73
C ASN A 172 -2.92 -1.23 26.27
N GLY A 173 -4.11 -1.67 25.87
CA GLY A 173 -4.63 -1.52 24.50
C GLY A 173 -4.40 -2.74 23.61
N TRP A 174 -4.62 -2.56 22.32
CA TRP A 174 -4.42 -3.63 21.33
C TRP A 174 -2.94 -3.93 21.13
N LYS A 175 -2.61 -5.21 21.01
CA LYS A 175 -1.24 -5.72 20.80
C LYS A 175 -1.26 -6.79 19.70
N PHE A 176 -0.19 -6.85 18.91
CA PHE A 176 0.03 -7.95 17.98
C PHE A 176 0.28 -9.24 18.76
N ASP A 177 -0.37 -10.32 18.35
CA ASP A 177 -0.17 -11.63 18.96
C ASP A 177 0.60 -12.60 18.06
N ARG A 178 0.07 -12.84 16.86
CA ARG A 178 0.69 -13.78 15.91
C ARG A 178 0.16 -13.61 14.49
N PHE A 179 0.82 -14.23 13.55
CA PHE A 179 0.24 -14.52 12.24
C PHE A 179 -0.55 -15.84 12.29
N LEU A 180 -1.64 -15.91 11.54
CA LEU A 180 -2.37 -17.15 11.37
C LEU A 180 -1.61 -18.12 10.49
N MET A 181 -1.70 -19.41 10.82
CA MET A 181 -1.26 -20.48 9.94
C MET A 181 -2.32 -20.79 8.89
N GLN A 182 -1.91 -21.38 7.76
CA GLN A 182 -2.78 -21.70 6.64
C GLN A 182 -4.06 -22.48 7.05
N ALA A 183 -3.94 -23.45 7.93
CA ALA A 183 -5.08 -24.24 8.40
C ALA A 183 -6.12 -23.42 9.20
N GLU A 184 -5.65 -22.40 9.94
CA GLU A 184 -6.52 -21.49 10.69
C GLU A 184 -7.27 -20.55 9.72
N ILE A 185 -6.57 -20.03 8.70
CA ILE A 185 -7.15 -19.19 7.64
C ILE A 185 -8.27 -19.95 6.93
N GLU A 186 -8.02 -21.18 6.49
CA GLU A 186 -9.01 -22.02 5.84
C GLU A 186 -10.24 -22.26 6.73
N THR A 187 -10.04 -22.44 8.03
CA THR A 187 -11.13 -22.62 8.99
C THR A 187 -12.02 -21.38 9.10
N ILE A 188 -11.41 -20.17 9.14
CA ILE A 188 -12.15 -18.91 9.21
C ILE A 188 -12.92 -18.67 7.90
N MET A 189 -12.28 -18.85 6.75
CA MET A 189 -12.91 -18.66 5.44
C MET A 189 -14.11 -19.61 5.23
N ASN A 190 -13.98 -20.86 5.64
CA ASN A 190 -15.08 -21.84 5.54
C ASN A 190 -16.28 -21.48 6.43
N ARG A 191 -16.06 -20.88 7.60
CA ARG A 191 -17.14 -20.40 8.47
C ARG A 191 -17.87 -19.20 7.85
N GLN A 192 -17.16 -18.27 7.25
CA GLN A 192 -17.76 -17.12 6.57
C GLN A 192 -18.62 -17.54 5.38
N SER A 193 -18.14 -18.48 4.55
CA SER A 193 -18.89 -18.99 3.40
C SER A 193 -20.16 -19.75 3.80
N SER A 194 -20.16 -20.46 4.93
CA SER A 194 -21.35 -21.18 5.43
C SER A 194 -22.40 -20.26 6.06
N SER A 195 -22.01 -19.11 6.59
CA SER A 195 -22.93 -18.12 7.16
C SER A 195 -23.61 -17.22 6.12
N SER A 196 -23.11 -17.17 4.90
CA SER A 196 -23.64 -16.37 3.80
C SER A 196 -24.63 -17.11 2.89
N SER A 197 -24.93 -18.38 3.14
CA SER A 197 -25.95 -19.14 2.38
C SER A 197 -27.36 -18.68 2.81
N PRO A 198 -28.17 -18.07 1.92
CA PRO A 198 -29.53 -17.70 2.27
C PRO A 198 -30.33 -18.95 2.58
N ALA A 199 -31.06 -18.96 3.71
CA ALA A 199 -32.04 -19.98 4.01
C ALA A 199 -33.04 -20.01 2.86
N GLU A 200 -33.11 -21.14 2.13
CA GLU A 200 -34.15 -21.41 1.17
C GLU A 200 -35.49 -21.40 1.93
N GLU A 201 -36.26 -20.32 1.84
CA GLU A 201 -37.63 -20.26 2.28
C GLU A 201 -38.44 -21.28 1.47
N GLY A 202 -38.64 -22.45 2.08
CA GLY A 202 -39.56 -23.46 1.59
C GLY A 202 -40.98 -22.93 1.63
N HIS A 203 -41.46 -22.38 0.51
CA HIS A 203 -42.88 -22.20 0.28
C HIS A 203 -43.52 -23.59 0.09
N LYS A 204 -44.30 -23.96 1.07
CA LYS A 204 -45.39 -24.95 0.92
C LYS A 204 -46.71 -24.23 0.74
#